data_56fde48321e9d17a23d9054e1a6c158c
#
_entry.id   56fde48321e9d17a23d9054e1a6c158c
#
_cell.length_a   1.000
_cell.length_b   1.000
_cell.length_c   1.000
_cell.angle_alpha   90.00
_cell.angle_beta   90.00
_cell.angle_gamma   90.00
#
_symmetry.space_group_name_H-M   'P 1'
#
loop_
_entity.id
_entity.type
_entity.pdbx_description
1 polymer ?
#
loop_
_entity_poly.entity_id
_entity_poly.type
_entity_poly.pdbx_seq_one_letter_code
_entity_poly.pdbx_strand_id
1 'polypeptide(L)'
;MTGRRLSTLLASVTAAAAGASLLTGCGVLPGATGGSREPVTVMTWAPDQTRATNMPGMPAMAQTYARWVNSQGGIDGHELRVLTCNEQNTPTGAAACARRAVREKAVAVVGSYSQNGRAFMAPLEAAGIPYIGGYGITEDEFTSPLSYPVNGGLAALLAGHGMQLAADCGTVSLVRPDTLAGDRLPKLLDAGLKKASKRGAVDIPAVEDATEYTTQATRARNKAGTADGCVAAVLGERTQTFFDSFRRLPESAGGAEADDSGSDSDSGSDAGREPIRISSVLGSVGQPVIDRTGGTRSPFEGAYVTGWYPEADDKSWESMRKVVKEHAFADNRVDPTDTGVQTTWIAYTVLKQVIESLDADTVTSARITQALDHGARVETGGLTPPLRWMYEDLLGAPDFPRIVNHAVTFQVVRKGRLVAQKPGFVDVGPTLTNRG
;
A
#
# COMPACT_ATOMS: atom_id res chain seq x y z
N MET A 1 41.18 -51.74 -60.04
CA MET A 1 40.84 -53.16 -59.73
C MET A 1 39.46 -53.13 -59.14
N THR A 2 38.49 -53.45 -59.95
CA THR A 2 37.56 -54.60 -59.92
C THR A 2 36.64 -54.51 -58.70
N GLY A 3 35.32 -54.49 -58.76
CA GLY A 3 34.37 -54.72 -59.84
C GLY A 3 33.00 -54.94 -59.18
N ARG A 4 31.97 -54.46 -59.84
CA ARG A 4 30.75 -55.13 -60.25
C ARG A 4 29.96 -55.94 -59.22
N ARG A 5 28.62 -55.92 -59.09
CA ARG A 5 27.45 -55.77 -60.00
C ARG A 5 26.21 -55.70 -59.14
N LEU A 6 25.24 -54.80 -59.39
CA LEU A 6 23.97 -55.04 -60.10
C LEU A 6 23.23 -56.35 -59.74
N SER A 7 22.03 -56.17 -59.17
CA SER A 7 20.83 -56.85 -59.65
C SER A 7 19.56 -56.26 -59.09
N THR A 8 18.77 -55.75 -59.99
CA THR A 8 17.36 -55.41 -59.96
C THR A 8 16.46 -56.60 -59.69
N LEU A 9 15.33 -56.46 -59.06
CA LEU A 9 14.06 -57.05 -59.47
C LEU A 9 12.86 -56.35 -58.91
N LEU A 10 11.94 -56.08 -59.78
CA LEU A 10 10.60 -55.45 -59.65
C LEU A 10 9.57 -56.36 -58.96
N ALA A 11 8.49 -55.72 -58.60
CA ALA A 11 7.06 -56.06 -58.56
C ALA A 11 6.52 -56.13 -57.14
N SER A 12 5.34 -55.61 -56.75
CA SER A 12 4.13 -55.30 -57.48
C SER A 12 3.23 -54.48 -56.59
N VAL A 13 2.41 -53.65 -57.17
CA VAL A 13 1.28 -52.86 -56.70
C VAL A 13 0.24 -53.67 -55.93
N THR A 14 -0.26 -53.18 -54.82
CA THR A 14 -1.68 -53.31 -54.45
C THR A 14 -2.12 -52.09 -53.66
N ALA A 15 -3.09 -51.32 -54.16
CA ALA A 15 -3.80 -50.25 -53.56
C ALA A 15 -4.81 -50.77 -52.54
N ALA A 16 -4.84 -50.15 -51.33
CA ALA A 16 -5.97 -50.25 -50.45
C ALA A 16 -6.22 -48.86 -49.87
N ALA A 17 -7.24 -48.22 -50.40
CA ALA A 17 -7.84 -47.01 -49.84
C ALA A 17 -8.62 -47.36 -48.56
N ALA A 18 -8.27 -46.78 -47.43
CA ALA A 18 -9.11 -46.80 -46.24
C ALA A 18 -8.97 -45.47 -45.47
N GLY A 19 -10.04 -44.80 -45.41
CA GLY A 19 -10.55 -43.68 -44.67
C GLY A 19 -9.65 -42.98 -43.64
N ALA A 20 -9.23 -41.76 -43.94
CA ALA A 20 -8.73 -40.81 -42.97
C ALA A 20 -9.94 -40.14 -42.24
N SER A 21 -10.30 -40.70 -41.09
CA SER A 21 -11.15 -40.03 -40.13
C SER A 21 -10.31 -38.99 -39.40
N LEU A 22 -10.42 -37.73 -39.79
CA LEU A 22 -9.90 -36.57 -39.04
C LEU A 22 -10.69 -36.46 -37.74
N LEU A 23 -10.26 -37.13 -36.69
CA LEU A 23 -10.59 -36.79 -35.31
C LEU A 23 -9.77 -35.56 -34.93
N THR A 24 -10.31 -34.37 -35.19
CA THR A 24 -9.90 -33.16 -34.49
C THR A 24 -10.31 -33.32 -33.01
N GLY A 25 -9.57 -34.12 -32.28
CA GLY A 25 -9.61 -34.11 -30.83
C GLY A 25 -8.88 -32.86 -30.37
N CYS A 26 -9.63 -31.82 -29.98
CA CYS A 26 -9.13 -30.81 -29.08
C CYS A 26 -8.69 -31.52 -27.79
N GLY A 27 -7.42 -31.90 -27.73
CA GLY A 27 -6.79 -32.36 -26.51
C GLY A 27 -6.75 -31.18 -25.51
N VAL A 28 -7.76 -31.09 -24.66
CA VAL A 28 -7.68 -30.29 -23.46
C VAL A 28 -6.60 -30.94 -22.61
N LEU A 29 -5.41 -30.36 -22.59
CA LEU A 29 -4.36 -30.71 -21.63
C LEU A 29 -4.93 -30.51 -20.24
N PRO A 30 -4.93 -31.53 -19.34
CA PRO A 30 -5.28 -31.35 -17.95
C PRO A 30 -4.25 -30.39 -17.31
N GLY A 31 -4.64 -29.16 -17.05
CA GLY A 31 -3.79 -28.12 -16.49
C GLY A 31 -3.91 -26.73 -17.13
N ALA A 32 -4.62 -26.59 -18.25
CA ALA A 32 -4.93 -25.29 -18.81
C ALA A 32 -6.12 -24.65 -18.04
N THR A 33 -5.85 -24.11 -16.88
CA THR A 33 -6.77 -23.22 -16.14
C THR A 33 -6.66 -21.80 -16.70
N GLY A 34 -6.88 -21.64 -18.00
CA GLY A 34 -6.88 -20.34 -18.70
C GLY A 34 -8.29 -20.00 -19.17
N GLY A 35 -8.57 -18.71 -19.29
CA GLY A 35 -9.82 -18.21 -19.82
C GLY A 35 -10.04 -18.61 -21.29
N SER A 36 -11.27 -18.43 -21.78
CA SER A 36 -11.66 -18.67 -23.17
C SER A 36 -11.41 -17.48 -24.10
N ARG A 37 -11.11 -16.29 -23.53
CA ARG A 37 -10.82 -15.02 -24.22
C ARG A 37 -9.32 -14.71 -24.21
N GLU A 38 -8.89 -13.65 -24.92
CA GLU A 38 -7.48 -13.22 -24.93
C GLU A 38 -6.96 -12.91 -23.52
N PRO A 39 -5.74 -13.35 -23.15
CA PRO A 39 -5.17 -13.07 -21.85
C PRO A 39 -4.98 -11.57 -21.59
N VAL A 40 -5.24 -11.14 -20.37
CA VAL A 40 -4.99 -9.77 -19.92
C VAL A 40 -3.66 -9.71 -19.17
N THR A 41 -2.70 -8.97 -19.71
CA THR A 41 -1.39 -8.78 -19.08
C THR A 41 -1.35 -7.45 -18.31
N VAL A 42 -0.98 -7.52 -17.04
CA VAL A 42 -0.78 -6.34 -16.17
C VAL A 42 0.57 -6.42 -15.48
N MET A 43 1.02 -5.30 -14.90
CA MET A 43 2.27 -5.28 -14.13
C MET A 43 2.04 -4.76 -12.73
N THR A 44 2.76 -5.35 -11.77
CA THR A 44 2.92 -4.87 -10.39
C THR A 44 4.39 -4.78 -10.06
N TRP A 45 4.81 -3.68 -9.44
CA TRP A 45 6.17 -3.53 -8.94
C TRP A 45 6.20 -3.04 -7.50
N ALA A 46 7.29 -3.33 -6.84
CA ALA A 46 7.66 -2.75 -5.55
C ALA A 46 9.17 -2.93 -5.34
N PRO A 47 9.79 -2.16 -4.45
CA PRO A 47 11.16 -2.40 -4.04
C PRO A 47 11.26 -3.68 -3.21
N ASP A 48 12.33 -4.41 -3.41
CA ASP A 48 12.68 -5.61 -2.65
C ASP A 48 14.19 -5.69 -2.47
N GLN A 49 14.63 -6.12 -1.27
CA GLN A 49 16.03 -6.25 -0.88
C GLN A 49 16.85 -4.94 -0.96
N THR A 50 16.21 -3.83 -0.63
CA THR A 50 16.87 -2.51 -0.57
C THR A 50 17.21 -2.13 0.88
N ARG A 51 18.04 -1.10 1.07
CA ARG A 51 18.34 -0.53 2.39
C ARG A 51 17.24 0.38 2.94
N ALA A 52 16.33 0.84 2.07
CA ALA A 52 15.18 1.65 2.41
C ALA A 52 13.91 0.78 2.52
N THR A 53 12.75 1.36 2.25
CA THR A 53 11.47 0.64 2.29
C THR A 53 11.43 -0.51 1.29
N ASN A 54 10.92 -1.66 1.73
CA ASN A 54 10.70 -2.85 0.92
C ASN A 54 9.23 -3.27 1.01
N MET A 55 8.63 -3.63 -0.12
CA MET A 55 7.23 -4.01 -0.22
C MET A 55 7.03 -5.28 -1.07
N PRO A 56 7.78 -6.39 -0.79
CA PRO A 56 7.73 -7.60 -1.60
C PRO A 56 6.36 -8.29 -1.57
N GLY A 57 5.55 -7.99 -0.57
CA GLY A 57 4.18 -8.50 -0.43
C GLY A 57 3.25 -8.06 -1.56
N MET A 58 3.46 -6.87 -2.14
CA MET A 58 2.59 -6.36 -3.21
C MET A 58 2.68 -7.19 -4.49
N PRO A 59 3.86 -7.43 -5.09
CA PRO A 59 3.97 -8.34 -6.24
C PRO A 59 3.56 -9.78 -5.91
N ALA A 60 3.82 -10.25 -4.69
CA ALA A 60 3.42 -11.59 -4.27
C ALA A 60 1.88 -11.72 -4.14
N MET A 61 1.20 -10.71 -3.63
CA MET A 61 -0.27 -10.66 -3.59
C MET A 61 -0.88 -10.59 -4.99
N ALA A 62 -0.29 -9.81 -5.90
CA ALA A 62 -0.72 -9.72 -7.29
C ALA A 62 -0.69 -11.10 -7.97
N GLN A 63 0.38 -11.87 -7.78
CA GLN A 63 0.49 -13.25 -8.27
C GLN A 63 -0.52 -14.19 -7.59
N THR A 64 -0.76 -14.01 -6.29
CA THR A 64 -1.75 -14.79 -5.54
C THR A 64 -3.17 -14.52 -6.08
N TYR A 65 -3.49 -13.25 -6.35
CA TYR A 65 -4.75 -12.86 -6.95
C TYR A 65 -4.95 -13.49 -8.35
N ALA A 66 -3.90 -13.45 -9.19
CA ALA A 66 -3.94 -14.07 -10.51
C ALA A 66 -4.20 -15.58 -10.43
N ARG A 67 -3.50 -16.30 -9.54
CA ARG A 67 -3.75 -17.74 -9.33
C ARG A 67 -5.20 -18.02 -8.95
N TRP A 68 -5.73 -17.20 -8.04
CA TRP A 68 -7.12 -17.34 -7.60
C TRP A 68 -8.10 -17.15 -8.75
N VAL A 69 -8.08 -16.02 -9.45
CA VAL A 69 -9.06 -15.75 -10.53
C VAL A 69 -8.91 -16.73 -11.68
N ASN A 70 -7.68 -17.12 -12.03
CA ASN A 70 -7.44 -18.08 -13.10
C ASN A 70 -7.93 -19.49 -12.75
N SER A 71 -7.91 -19.88 -11.47
CA SER A 71 -8.51 -21.13 -11.02
C SER A 71 -10.03 -21.18 -11.21
N GLN A 72 -10.66 -20.02 -11.39
CA GLN A 72 -12.09 -19.85 -11.63
C GLN A 72 -12.43 -19.57 -13.10
N GLY A 73 -11.46 -19.71 -14.03
CA GLY A 73 -11.66 -19.46 -15.46
C GLY A 73 -11.25 -18.05 -15.92
N GLY A 74 -10.54 -17.30 -15.08
CA GLY A 74 -10.06 -15.95 -15.38
C GLY A 74 -11.07 -14.87 -14.97
N ILE A 75 -10.82 -13.64 -15.40
CA ILE A 75 -11.72 -12.50 -15.21
C ILE A 75 -12.55 -12.37 -16.49
N ASP A 76 -13.83 -12.64 -16.43
CA ASP A 76 -14.74 -12.66 -17.59
C ASP A 76 -14.19 -13.49 -18.76
N GLY A 77 -13.63 -14.68 -18.44
CA GLY A 77 -13.02 -15.56 -19.42
C GLY A 77 -11.61 -15.16 -19.88
N HIS A 78 -11.02 -14.09 -19.37
CA HIS A 78 -9.64 -13.69 -19.65
C HIS A 78 -8.67 -14.25 -18.60
N GLU A 79 -7.66 -15.00 -19.03
CA GLU A 79 -6.54 -15.35 -18.14
C GLU A 79 -5.81 -14.08 -17.68
N LEU A 80 -5.66 -13.88 -16.38
CA LEU A 80 -4.89 -12.77 -15.82
C LEU A 80 -3.41 -13.13 -15.75
N ARG A 81 -2.56 -12.41 -16.49
CA ARG A 81 -1.10 -12.53 -16.48
C ARG A 81 -0.46 -11.37 -15.75
N VAL A 82 0.17 -11.65 -14.62
CA VAL A 82 0.83 -10.66 -13.80
C VAL A 82 2.34 -10.69 -14.02
N LEU A 83 2.88 -9.62 -14.55
CA LEU A 83 4.31 -9.35 -14.61
C LEU A 83 4.73 -8.65 -13.30
N THR A 84 5.82 -9.08 -12.72
CA THR A 84 6.38 -8.44 -11.53
C THR A 84 7.72 -7.77 -11.84
N CYS A 85 8.04 -6.67 -11.16
CA CYS A 85 9.28 -5.94 -11.33
C CYS A 85 9.78 -5.43 -9.97
N ASN A 86 11.09 -5.57 -9.69
CA ASN A 86 11.73 -4.92 -8.55
C ASN A 86 12.27 -3.56 -9.01
N GLU A 87 11.73 -2.47 -8.49
CA GLU A 87 12.15 -1.11 -8.85
C GLU A 87 13.33 -0.60 -8.03
N GLN A 88 13.83 -1.42 -7.08
CA GLN A 88 15.04 -1.21 -6.27
C GLN A 88 15.06 0.12 -5.50
N ASN A 89 13.92 0.75 -5.30
CA ASN A 89 13.76 2.08 -4.68
C ASN A 89 14.65 3.16 -5.32
N THR A 90 14.78 3.11 -6.65
CA THR A 90 15.57 4.07 -7.43
C THR A 90 14.77 4.64 -8.59
N PRO A 91 15.00 5.92 -8.98
CA PRO A 91 14.36 6.51 -10.15
C PRO A 91 14.63 5.70 -11.44
N THR A 92 15.83 5.18 -11.60
CA THR A 92 16.21 4.37 -12.75
C THR A 92 15.45 3.03 -12.77
N GLY A 93 15.32 2.37 -11.63
CA GLY A 93 14.58 1.13 -11.48
C GLY A 93 13.08 1.32 -11.74
N ALA A 94 12.48 2.35 -11.15
CA ALA A 94 11.07 2.70 -11.37
C ALA A 94 10.78 2.97 -12.86
N ALA A 95 11.61 3.79 -13.51
CA ALA A 95 11.49 4.03 -14.95
C ALA A 95 11.71 2.76 -15.79
N ALA A 96 12.61 1.86 -15.36
CA ALA A 96 12.86 0.59 -16.06
C ALA A 96 11.65 -0.35 -15.97
N CYS A 97 11.01 -0.44 -14.80
CA CYS A 97 9.77 -1.21 -14.61
C CYS A 97 8.64 -0.66 -15.48
N ALA A 98 8.43 0.68 -15.50
CA ALA A 98 7.42 1.29 -16.34
C ALA A 98 7.66 1.05 -17.84
N ARG A 99 8.90 1.23 -18.32
CA ARG A 99 9.26 0.91 -19.72
C ARG A 99 9.10 -0.58 -20.04
N ARG A 100 9.31 -1.46 -19.05
CA ARG A 100 9.03 -2.90 -19.24
C ARG A 100 7.53 -3.14 -19.38
N ALA A 101 6.68 -2.50 -18.62
CA ALA A 101 5.23 -2.59 -18.79
C ALA A 101 4.80 -2.22 -20.22
N VAL A 102 5.39 -1.15 -20.77
CA VAL A 102 5.14 -0.74 -22.16
C VAL A 102 5.62 -1.80 -23.17
N ARG A 103 6.84 -2.31 -23.03
CA ARG A 103 7.38 -3.32 -23.96
C ARG A 103 6.59 -4.64 -23.95
N GLU A 104 6.16 -5.05 -22.77
CA GLU A 104 5.39 -6.30 -22.56
C GLU A 104 3.89 -6.09 -22.84
N LYS A 105 3.50 -4.90 -23.30
CA LYS A 105 2.11 -4.53 -23.64
C LYS A 105 1.14 -4.75 -22.48
N ALA A 106 1.58 -4.42 -21.25
CA ALA A 106 0.68 -4.43 -20.11
C ALA A 106 -0.46 -3.44 -20.33
N VAL A 107 -1.69 -3.85 -20.09
CA VAL A 107 -2.88 -3.01 -20.26
C VAL A 107 -3.11 -2.07 -19.06
N ALA A 108 -2.51 -2.38 -17.93
CA ALA A 108 -2.53 -1.54 -16.73
C ALA A 108 -1.32 -1.86 -15.83
N VAL A 109 -0.94 -0.92 -14.99
CA VAL A 109 -0.10 -1.16 -13.80
C VAL A 109 -1.01 -1.12 -12.59
N VAL A 110 -0.94 -2.15 -11.73
CA VAL A 110 -1.94 -2.38 -10.68
C VAL A 110 -1.26 -2.68 -9.35
N GLY A 111 -1.70 -2.03 -8.27
CA GLY A 111 -1.29 -2.37 -6.91
C GLY A 111 0.22 -2.28 -6.68
N SER A 112 0.85 -1.17 -7.06
CA SER A 112 2.31 -1.01 -7.04
C SER A 112 2.75 0.01 -5.98
N TYR A 113 4.00 -0.09 -5.55
CA TYR A 113 4.67 0.87 -4.68
C TYR A 113 5.90 1.45 -5.36
N SER A 114 6.09 2.76 -5.26
CA SER A 114 7.35 3.44 -5.56
C SER A 114 7.41 4.80 -4.89
N GLN A 115 8.59 5.21 -4.44
CA GLN A 115 8.86 6.59 -4.00
C GLN A 115 9.27 7.51 -5.18
N ASN A 116 9.30 6.98 -6.40
CA ASN A 116 9.85 7.65 -7.57
C ASN A 116 8.76 7.96 -8.61
N GLY A 117 7.65 8.58 -8.17
CA GLY A 117 6.43 8.81 -8.97
C GLY A 117 6.69 9.33 -10.37
N ARG A 118 7.39 10.46 -10.48
CA ARG A 118 7.71 11.08 -11.78
C ARG A 118 8.47 10.16 -12.74
N ALA A 119 9.35 9.31 -12.21
CA ALA A 119 10.17 8.43 -13.03
C ALA A 119 9.36 7.30 -13.69
N PHE A 120 8.33 6.78 -13.02
CA PHE A 120 7.49 5.73 -13.59
C PHE A 120 6.24 6.28 -14.28
N MET A 121 5.68 7.39 -13.83
CA MET A 121 4.43 7.91 -14.40
C MET A 121 4.61 8.43 -15.82
N ALA A 122 5.68 9.16 -16.11
CA ALA A 122 5.91 9.71 -17.43
C ALA A 122 5.96 8.66 -18.57
N PRO A 123 6.65 7.50 -18.45
CA PRO A 123 6.56 6.44 -19.45
C PRO A 123 5.17 5.83 -19.59
N LEU A 124 4.39 5.74 -18.52
CA LEU A 124 3.02 5.20 -18.56
C LEU A 124 2.08 6.17 -19.27
N GLU A 125 2.17 7.46 -18.95
CA GLU A 125 1.40 8.52 -19.61
C GLU A 125 1.67 8.55 -21.13
N ALA A 126 2.94 8.50 -21.52
CA ALA A 126 3.32 8.48 -22.92
C ALA A 126 2.77 7.26 -23.69
N ALA A 127 2.54 6.15 -23.00
CA ALA A 127 1.99 4.91 -23.57
C ALA A 127 0.47 4.75 -23.37
N GLY A 128 -0.19 5.66 -22.64
CA GLY A 128 -1.61 5.57 -22.32
C GLY A 128 -1.95 4.39 -21.39
N ILE A 129 -1.03 3.97 -20.54
CA ILE A 129 -1.24 2.84 -19.60
C ILE A 129 -1.73 3.35 -18.26
N PRO A 130 -2.94 2.98 -17.79
CA PRO A 130 -3.47 3.41 -16.50
C PRO A 130 -2.71 2.78 -15.33
N TYR A 131 -2.55 3.58 -14.26
CA TYR A 131 -1.98 3.18 -12.98
C TYR A 131 -3.11 3.09 -11.94
N ILE A 132 -3.45 1.87 -11.52
CA ILE A 132 -4.61 1.58 -10.68
C ILE A 132 -4.15 1.17 -9.28
N GLY A 133 -4.63 1.88 -8.26
CA GLY A 133 -4.44 1.50 -6.86
C GLY A 133 -2.98 1.44 -6.43
N GLY A 134 -2.21 2.48 -6.76
CA GLY A 134 -0.89 2.68 -6.17
C GLY A 134 -0.96 2.83 -4.65
N TYR A 135 0.18 2.62 -3.99
CA TYR A 135 0.25 2.73 -2.54
C TYR A 135 -0.06 4.15 -2.01
N GLY A 136 0.16 5.19 -2.85
CA GLY A 136 -0.23 6.55 -2.51
C GLY A 136 0.84 7.34 -1.75
N ILE A 137 2.10 7.20 -2.16
CA ILE A 137 3.24 7.88 -1.52
C ILE A 137 3.60 9.17 -2.26
N THR A 138 3.51 9.17 -3.60
CA THR A 138 3.98 10.28 -4.42
C THR A 138 2.86 11.18 -4.91
N GLU A 139 3.20 12.45 -5.14
CA GLU A 139 2.25 13.43 -5.71
C GLU A 139 1.80 13.05 -7.12
N ASP A 140 2.72 12.46 -7.91
CA ASP A 140 2.41 12.03 -9.29
C ASP A 140 1.26 11.01 -9.33
N GLU A 141 1.09 10.19 -8.28
CA GLU A 141 -0.05 9.27 -8.14
C GLU A 141 -1.40 9.99 -7.97
N PHE A 142 -1.38 11.26 -7.58
CA PHE A 142 -2.59 12.06 -7.35
C PHE A 142 -2.76 13.23 -8.33
N THR A 143 -1.83 13.41 -9.26
CA THR A 143 -1.89 14.47 -10.27
C THR A 143 -2.01 13.95 -11.69
N SER A 144 -1.50 12.75 -11.98
CA SER A 144 -1.57 12.14 -13.30
C SER A 144 -3.01 11.82 -13.72
N PRO A 145 -3.44 12.18 -14.94
CA PRO A 145 -4.77 11.85 -15.45
C PRO A 145 -4.98 10.34 -15.64
N LEU A 146 -3.90 9.56 -15.75
CA LEU A 146 -3.96 8.10 -15.88
C LEU A 146 -3.81 7.37 -14.54
N SER A 147 -3.83 8.09 -13.42
CA SER A 147 -3.82 7.48 -12.09
C SER A 147 -5.23 7.35 -11.51
N TYR A 148 -5.51 6.17 -10.96
CA TYR A 148 -6.78 5.79 -10.35
C TYR A 148 -6.53 5.30 -8.92
N PRO A 149 -6.29 6.22 -7.98
CA PRO A 149 -5.96 5.87 -6.59
C PRO A 149 -7.15 5.26 -5.87
N VAL A 150 -6.91 4.26 -5.02
CA VAL A 150 -7.94 3.59 -4.20
C VAL A 150 -8.01 4.12 -2.78
N ASN A 151 -7.02 4.93 -2.39
CA ASN A 151 -6.93 5.60 -1.09
C ASN A 151 -6.51 7.07 -1.27
N GLY A 152 -6.55 7.84 -0.20
CA GLY A 152 -6.17 9.26 -0.23
C GLY A 152 -4.69 9.53 0.05
N GLY A 153 -3.85 8.49 -0.04
CA GLY A 153 -2.40 8.60 0.14
C GLY A 153 -1.98 9.16 1.49
N LEU A 154 -0.74 9.63 1.55
CA LEU A 154 -0.22 10.31 2.74
C LEU A 154 -1.02 11.57 3.08
N ALA A 155 -1.63 12.24 2.10
CA ALA A 155 -2.42 13.43 2.34
C ALA A 155 -3.60 13.14 3.26
N ALA A 156 -4.42 12.13 2.96
CA ALA A 156 -5.54 11.74 3.80
C ALA A 156 -5.08 11.17 5.16
N LEU A 157 -4.01 10.34 5.17
CA LEU A 157 -3.48 9.80 6.43
C LEU A 157 -3.06 10.91 7.39
N LEU A 158 -2.26 11.86 6.93
CA LEU A 158 -1.72 12.91 7.81
C LEU A 158 -2.82 13.89 8.25
N ALA A 159 -3.69 14.30 7.34
CA ALA A 159 -4.83 15.16 7.71
C ALA A 159 -5.75 14.45 8.74
N GLY A 160 -6.04 13.16 8.52
CA GLY A 160 -6.79 12.35 9.46
C GLY A 160 -6.07 12.14 10.78
N HIS A 161 -4.75 11.93 10.75
CA HIS A 161 -3.95 11.79 11.95
C HIS A 161 -3.96 13.07 12.81
N GLY A 162 -3.85 14.23 12.17
CA GLY A 162 -4.04 15.51 12.85
C GLY A 162 -5.42 15.63 13.52
N MET A 163 -6.49 15.18 12.85
CA MET A 163 -7.83 15.14 13.45
C MET A 163 -7.93 14.12 14.60
N GLN A 164 -7.30 12.95 14.48
CA GLN A 164 -7.28 11.93 15.52
C GLN A 164 -6.57 12.46 16.79
N LEU A 165 -5.39 13.06 16.61
CA LEU A 165 -4.60 13.61 17.71
C LEU A 165 -5.24 14.82 18.36
N ALA A 166 -5.92 15.66 17.59
CA ALA A 166 -6.54 16.89 18.10
C ALA A 166 -7.57 16.63 19.21
N ALA A 167 -8.15 15.43 19.29
CA ALA A 167 -9.11 15.09 20.33
C ALA A 167 -8.46 15.02 21.74
N ASP A 168 -7.24 14.45 21.81
CA ASP A 168 -6.64 14.08 23.09
C ASP A 168 -5.28 14.75 23.34
N CYS A 169 -4.69 15.45 22.33
CA CYS A 169 -3.38 16.04 22.43
C CYS A 169 -3.45 17.58 22.56
N GLY A 170 -2.76 18.14 23.56
CA GLY A 170 -2.56 19.60 23.70
C GLY A 170 -1.42 20.09 22.82
N THR A 171 -0.33 19.32 22.75
CA THR A 171 0.83 19.57 21.89
C THR A 171 1.20 18.34 21.11
N VAL A 172 1.65 18.52 19.85
CA VAL A 172 2.07 17.43 18.98
C VAL A 172 3.48 17.70 18.46
N SER A 173 4.38 16.75 18.59
CA SER A 173 5.66 16.71 17.89
C SER A 173 5.58 15.71 16.74
N LEU A 174 5.93 16.14 15.53
CA LEU A 174 5.99 15.26 14.34
C LEU A 174 7.45 14.97 13.97
N VAL A 175 7.82 13.70 14.04
CA VAL A 175 9.11 13.21 13.55
C VAL A 175 8.89 12.62 12.15
N ARG A 176 9.58 13.17 11.16
CA ARG A 176 9.36 12.86 9.75
C ARG A 176 10.68 12.74 8.98
N PRO A 177 10.70 12.10 7.79
CA PRO A 177 11.90 12.01 6.98
C PRO A 177 12.44 13.40 6.60
N ASP A 178 13.76 13.56 6.64
CA ASP A 178 14.46 14.76 6.14
C ASP A 178 14.64 14.67 4.63
N THR A 179 13.52 14.79 3.91
CA THR A 179 13.43 14.69 2.45
C THR A 179 12.43 15.71 1.92
N LEU A 180 12.52 16.04 0.62
CA LEU A 180 11.56 16.94 -0.04
C LEU A 180 10.11 16.45 0.08
N ALA A 181 9.88 15.14 0.02
CA ALA A 181 8.55 14.57 0.26
C ALA A 181 8.14 14.72 1.73
N GLY A 182 9.08 14.54 2.66
CA GLY A 182 8.87 14.72 4.08
C GLY A 182 8.49 16.16 4.47
N ASP A 183 8.99 17.17 3.77
CA ASP A 183 8.73 18.59 4.06
C ASP A 183 7.25 19.01 3.96
N ARG A 184 6.43 18.19 3.29
CA ARG A 184 4.98 18.41 3.17
C ARG A 184 4.20 17.84 4.34
N LEU A 185 4.73 16.84 5.06
CA LEU A 185 4.00 16.12 6.11
C LEU A 185 3.51 17.02 7.24
N PRO A 186 4.30 18.02 7.74
CA PRO A 186 3.80 18.94 8.76
C PRO A 186 2.55 19.71 8.33
N LYS A 187 2.51 20.22 7.08
CA LYS A 187 1.35 20.97 6.56
C LYS A 187 0.09 20.12 6.50
N LEU A 188 0.22 18.83 6.12
CA LEU A 188 -0.89 17.90 6.04
C LEU A 188 -1.42 17.56 7.45
N LEU A 189 -0.54 17.28 8.39
CA LEU A 189 -0.91 17.03 9.79
C LEU A 189 -1.57 18.26 10.42
N ASP A 190 -0.99 19.44 10.21
CA ASP A 190 -1.48 20.71 10.72
C ASP A 190 -2.87 21.07 10.19
N ALA A 191 -3.20 20.68 8.96
CA ALA A 191 -4.54 20.86 8.43
C ALA A 191 -5.59 20.16 9.30
N GLY A 192 -5.29 18.94 9.78
CA GLY A 192 -6.14 18.21 10.71
C GLY A 192 -6.20 18.84 12.11
N LEU A 193 -5.05 19.25 12.65
CA LEU A 193 -4.96 19.92 13.96
C LEU A 193 -5.72 21.25 13.99
N LYS A 194 -5.56 22.08 12.97
CA LYS A 194 -6.23 23.38 12.84
C LYS A 194 -7.75 23.26 12.80
N LYS A 195 -8.30 22.20 12.21
CA LYS A 195 -9.75 21.97 12.19
C LYS A 195 -10.36 21.91 13.59
N ALA A 196 -9.59 21.48 14.59
CA ALA A 196 -9.97 21.49 16.00
C ALA A 196 -9.37 22.69 16.78
N SER A 197 -8.93 23.73 16.07
CA SER A 197 -8.32 24.94 16.67
C SER A 197 -7.06 24.65 17.50
N LYS A 198 -6.35 23.56 17.19
CA LYS A 198 -5.07 23.21 17.82
C LYS A 198 -3.91 23.92 17.14
N ARG A 199 -2.81 24.10 17.87
CA ARG A 199 -1.54 24.59 17.30
C ARG A 199 -0.97 23.56 16.33
N GLY A 200 -0.21 24.02 15.33
CA GLY A 200 0.54 23.15 14.45
C GLY A 200 1.58 22.33 15.21
N ALA A 201 1.92 21.19 14.64
CA ALA A 201 2.91 20.29 15.21
C ALA A 201 4.31 20.90 15.20
N VAL A 202 5.13 20.51 16.18
CA VAL A 202 6.57 20.82 16.15
C VAL A 202 7.25 19.88 15.16
N ASP A 203 7.79 20.44 14.08
CA ASP A 203 8.47 19.68 13.02
C ASP A 203 9.87 19.25 13.45
N ILE A 204 10.16 17.94 13.32
CA ILE A 204 11.44 17.31 13.68
C ILE A 204 11.90 16.42 12.52
N PRO A 205 12.74 16.94 11.63
CA PRO A 205 13.31 16.14 10.54
C PRO A 205 14.28 15.09 11.09
N ALA A 206 14.29 13.91 10.46
CA ALA A 206 15.12 12.76 10.81
C ALA A 206 15.67 12.09 9.55
N VAL A 207 16.95 11.76 9.56
CA VAL A 207 17.63 11.11 8.44
C VAL A 207 17.07 9.68 8.27
N GLU A 208 16.73 9.27 7.04
CA GLU A 208 16.02 8.01 6.77
C GLU A 208 16.85 6.75 7.06
N ASP A 209 18.17 6.81 6.98
CA ASP A 209 19.08 5.67 7.12
C ASP A 209 19.79 5.61 8.49
N ALA A 210 19.39 6.43 9.44
CA ALA A 210 19.99 6.44 10.78
C ALA A 210 19.73 5.11 11.52
N THR A 211 20.74 4.68 12.28
CA THR A 211 20.66 3.47 13.11
C THR A 211 20.06 3.74 14.49
N GLU A 212 19.98 5.02 14.88
CA GLU A 212 19.35 5.51 16.11
C GLU A 212 18.82 6.95 15.93
N TYR A 213 17.93 7.38 16.80
CA TYR A 213 17.29 8.70 16.75
C TYR A 213 17.26 9.38 18.12
N THR A 214 18.26 9.17 18.95
CA THR A 214 18.30 9.72 20.34
C THR A 214 18.12 11.23 20.39
N THR A 215 18.76 11.98 19.47
CA THR A 215 18.61 13.45 19.38
C THR A 215 17.20 13.86 19.03
N GLN A 216 16.58 13.24 18.03
CA GLN A 216 15.21 13.53 17.59
C GLN A 216 14.20 13.12 18.67
N ALA A 217 14.43 12.00 19.33
CA ALA A 217 13.61 11.49 20.42
C ALA A 217 13.63 12.44 21.63
N THR A 218 14.80 12.93 22.03
CA THR A 218 14.97 13.93 23.09
C THR A 218 14.23 15.22 22.73
N ARG A 219 14.40 15.72 21.50
CA ARG A 219 13.72 16.92 21.03
C ARG A 219 12.20 16.74 21.01
N ALA A 220 11.70 15.59 20.54
CA ALA A 220 10.29 15.27 20.49
C ALA A 220 9.67 15.25 21.89
N ARG A 221 10.33 14.56 22.85
CA ARG A 221 9.91 14.50 24.25
C ARG A 221 9.85 15.89 24.89
N ASN A 222 10.92 16.68 24.76
CA ASN A 222 11.01 18.00 25.35
C ASN A 222 9.96 18.96 24.79
N LYS A 223 9.57 18.82 23.52
CA LYS A 223 8.56 19.67 22.88
C LYS A 223 7.14 19.17 23.13
N ALA A 224 6.93 17.89 23.29
CA ALA A 224 5.66 17.33 23.75
C ALA A 224 5.39 17.72 25.23
N GLY A 225 6.39 17.71 26.05
CA GLY A 225 6.61 18.39 27.36
C GLY A 225 5.63 18.16 28.49
N THR A 226 4.40 17.75 28.29
CA THR A 226 3.32 17.70 29.28
C THR A 226 2.51 16.40 29.19
N ALA A 227 1.68 16.13 30.20
CA ALA A 227 0.82 14.95 30.29
C ALA A 227 -0.14 14.79 29.09
N ASP A 228 -0.50 15.89 28.42
CA ASP A 228 -1.32 15.91 27.20
C ASP A 228 -0.49 15.99 25.91
N GLY A 229 0.83 15.83 26.00
CA GLY A 229 1.72 15.83 24.83
C GLY A 229 1.68 14.55 24.05
N CYS A 230 1.77 14.66 22.71
CA CYS A 230 1.81 13.53 21.81
C CYS A 230 3.03 13.59 20.89
N VAL A 231 3.61 12.43 20.60
CA VAL A 231 4.70 12.27 19.64
C VAL A 231 4.24 11.38 18.50
N ALA A 232 4.14 11.98 17.32
CA ALA A 232 3.86 11.29 16.07
C ALA A 232 5.19 11.01 15.33
N ALA A 233 5.42 9.78 14.89
CA ALA A 233 6.56 9.44 14.05
C ALA A 233 6.09 8.77 12.75
N VAL A 234 6.52 9.28 11.61
CA VAL A 234 6.16 8.83 10.26
C VAL A 234 7.45 8.64 9.46
N LEU A 235 8.18 7.57 9.76
CA LEU A 235 9.50 7.25 9.20
C LEU A 235 9.50 5.92 8.42
N GLY A 236 8.33 5.43 8.00
CA GLY A 236 8.20 4.12 7.38
C GLY A 236 8.75 3.03 8.30
N GLU A 237 9.58 2.12 7.78
CA GLU A 237 10.20 1.03 8.57
C GLU A 237 11.08 1.54 9.73
N ARG A 238 11.60 2.78 9.66
CA ARG A 238 12.44 3.38 10.71
C ARG A 238 11.65 3.91 11.90
N THR A 239 10.34 3.94 11.81
CA THR A 239 9.46 4.36 12.92
C THR A 239 9.69 3.53 14.18
N GLN A 240 9.90 2.21 14.04
CA GLN A 240 10.28 1.35 15.16
C GLN A 240 11.61 1.79 15.80
N THR A 241 12.64 2.03 14.99
CA THR A 241 13.96 2.46 15.47
C THR A 241 13.87 3.79 16.24
N PHE A 242 13.02 4.71 15.77
CA PHE A 242 12.77 5.97 16.48
C PHE A 242 12.12 5.71 17.84
N PHE A 243 11.05 4.92 17.92
CA PHE A 243 10.40 4.65 19.20
C PHE A 243 11.26 3.79 20.14
N ASP A 244 12.16 2.97 19.62
CA ASP A 244 13.18 2.30 20.43
C ASP A 244 14.15 3.30 21.08
N SER A 245 14.57 4.32 20.33
CA SER A 245 15.39 5.41 20.87
C SER A 245 14.61 6.26 21.87
N PHE A 246 13.35 6.55 21.59
CA PHE A 246 12.45 7.35 22.45
C PHE A 246 12.26 6.70 23.83
N ARG A 247 12.07 5.38 23.88
CA ARG A 247 11.89 4.65 25.16
C ARG A 247 13.16 4.53 25.98
N ARG A 248 14.32 4.49 25.33
CA ARG A 248 15.62 4.43 26.03
C ARG A 248 16.04 5.77 26.66
N LEU A 249 15.31 6.85 26.38
CA LEU A 249 15.60 8.11 27.04
C LEU A 249 15.35 7.97 28.54
N PRO A 250 16.26 8.49 29.40
CA PRO A 250 16.03 8.53 30.83
C PRO A 250 14.73 9.26 31.14
N GLU A 251 13.97 8.76 32.09
CA GLU A 251 12.84 9.50 32.62
C GLU A 251 13.37 10.84 33.10
N SER A 252 12.84 11.97 32.57
CA SER A 252 13.31 13.28 32.96
C SER A 252 12.99 13.45 34.43
N ALA A 253 13.98 13.36 35.30
CA ALA A 253 13.90 13.94 36.62
C ALA A 253 13.46 15.40 36.41
N GLY A 254 12.28 15.77 36.88
CA GLY A 254 11.78 17.14 36.79
C GLY A 254 12.88 18.11 37.21
N GLY A 255 13.15 19.10 36.34
CA GLY A 255 14.18 20.10 36.62
C GLY A 255 14.00 20.73 37.99
N ALA A 256 14.80 20.30 38.91
CA ALA A 256 15.21 21.05 40.06
C ALA A 256 16.72 21.14 39.96
N GLU A 257 17.25 22.30 39.66
CA GLU A 257 18.60 22.64 40.04
C GLU A 257 18.76 22.22 41.49
N ALA A 258 19.66 21.29 41.76
CA ALA A 258 19.97 20.88 43.12
C ALA A 258 20.62 22.05 43.83
N ASP A 259 19.84 22.77 44.60
CA ASP A 259 20.37 23.53 45.74
C ASP A 259 20.56 22.52 46.86
N ASP A 260 21.83 22.31 47.24
CA ASP A 260 22.28 21.36 48.24
C ASP A 260 21.85 21.86 49.64
N SER A 261 20.68 21.50 50.10
CA SER A 261 20.34 21.58 51.51
C SER A 261 19.42 20.43 51.88
N GLY A 262 20.03 19.45 52.57
CA GLY A 262 19.38 18.23 53.04
C GLY A 262 18.14 18.48 53.90
N SER A 263 17.11 17.71 53.57
CA SER A 263 16.19 17.17 54.58
C SER A 263 15.42 15.99 53.98
N ASP A 264 15.58 14.85 54.62
CA ASP A 264 14.74 13.66 54.47
C ASP A 264 13.29 14.03 54.66
N SER A 265 12.45 13.78 53.63
CA SER A 265 11.05 13.42 53.87
C SER A 265 10.35 13.05 52.59
N ASP A 266 9.83 11.85 52.65
CA ASP A 266 8.57 11.40 52.08
C ASP A 266 8.55 11.03 50.59
N SER A 267 8.41 9.73 50.41
CA SER A 267 7.97 9.05 49.21
C SER A 267 6.60 9.60 48.71
N GLY A 268 6.64 10.76 48.06
CA GLY A 268 5.53 11.30 47.32
C GLY A 268 5.36 10.48 46.02
N SER A 269 4.35 9.64 46.01
CA SER A 269 3.86 8.91 44.86
C SER A 269 3.88 9.77 43.59
N ASP A 270 4.63 9.37 42.61
CA ASP A 270 4.56 9.86 41.19
C ASP A 270 3.24 9.39 40.53
N ALA A 271 2.16 9.53 41.27
CA ALA A 271 0.80 9.19 40.90
C ALA A 271 0.15 10.40 40.22
N GLY A 272 0.36 10.55 38.89
CA GLY A 272 -0.43 11.51 38.14
C GLY A 272 0.08 12.02 36.81
N ARG A 273 1.27 11.63 36.37
CA ARG A 273 1.74 12.05 35.06
C ARG A 273 1.43 10.95 34.03
N GLU A 274 0.36 11.15 33.25
CA GLU A 274 0.13 10.23 32.12
C GLU A 274 1.36 10.26 31.17
N PRO A 275 1.82 9.09 30.70
CA PRO A 275 2.95 9.04 29.78
C PRO A 275 2.60 9.74 28.47
N ILE A 276 3.61 10.40 27.86
CA ILE A 276 3.49 11.01 26.52
C ILE A 276 2.93 9.96 25.56
N ARG A 277 1.82 10.29 24.89
CA ARG A 277 1.19 9.38 23.97
C ARG A 277 1.98 9.30 22.66
N ILE A 278 2.29 8.09 22.22
CA ILE A 278 2.92 7.84 20.93
C ILE A 278 1.87 7.58 19.86
N SER A 279 2.20 7.93 18.62
CA SER A 279 1.27 7.78 17.50
C SER A 279 2.00 7.65 16.16
N SER A 280 1.33 7.11 15.16
CA SER A 280 1.84 6.98 13.80
C SER A 280 0.70 6.81 12.80
N VAL A 281 1.07 6.54 11.56
CA VAL A 281 0.12 6.22 10.50
C VAL A 281 0.36 4.81 9.97
N LEU A 282 -0.63 4.23 9.32
CA LEU A 282 -0.51 2.94 8.65
C LEU A 282 0.61 2.98 7.60
N GLY A 283 1.36 1.88 7.48
CA GLY A 283 2.60 1.84 6.68
C GLY A 283 3.86 2.17 7.48
N SER A 284 3.75 2.91 8.60
CA SER A 284 4.82 3.11 9.57
C SER A 284 4.63 2.24 10.81
N VAL A 285 3.39 2.12 11.32
CA VAL A 285 3.00 1.17 12.36
C VAL A 285 1.77 0.41 11.88
N GLY A 286 1.87 -0.89 11.78
CA GLY A 286 0.82 -1.81 11.41
C GLY A 286 0.88 -3.07 12.26
N GLN A 287 -0.06 -3.99 12.12
CA GLN A 287 -0.12 -5.22 12.90
C GLN A 287 1.19 -6.02 12.83
N PRO A 288 1.87 -6.18 11.67
CA PRO A 288 3.15 -6.91 11.62
C PRO A 288 4.24 -6.31 12.52
N VAL A 289 4.27 -4.98 12.67
CA VAL A 289 5.22 -4.31 13.56
C VAL A 289 4.89 -4.59 15.01
N ILE A 290 3.62 -4.54 15.39
CA ILE A 290 3.14 -4.82 16.74
C ILE A 290 3.46 -6.26 17.12
N ASP A 291 3.16 -7.23 16.25
CA ASP A 291 3.42 -8.66 16.50
C ASP A 291 4.92 -8.93 16.66
N ARG A 292 5.75 -8.37 15.79
CA ARG A 292 7.21 -8.52 15.82
C ARG A 292 7.84 -7.87 17.06
N THR A 293 7.22 -6.84 17.62
CA THR A 293 7.73 -6.12 18.81
C THR A 293 7.16 -6.64 20.13
N GLY A 294 6.46 -7.78 20.11
CA GLY A 294 6.04 -8.47 21.33
C GLY A 294 4.53 -8.58 21.55
N GLY A 295 3.71 -8.24 20.56
CA GLY A 295 2.25 -8.36 20.61
C GLY A 295 1.67 -7.57 21.80
N THR A 296 1.12 -8.29 22.79
CA THR A 296 0.56 -7.68 24.01
C THR A 296 1.59 -6.95 24.89
N ARG A 297 2.87 -7.16 24.68
CA ARG A 297 3.97 -6.44 25.34
C ARG A 297 4.65 -5.45 24.40
N SER A 298 4.05 -5.23 23.23
CA SER A 298 4.56 -4.27 22.26
C SER A 298 4.66 -2.87 22.90
N PRO A 299 5.73 -2.16 22.60
CA PRO A 299 5.87 -0.77 23.03
C PRO A 299 4.85 0.19 22.39
N PHE A 300 4.07 -0.31 21.45
CA PHE A 300 3.01 0.45 20.79
C PHE A 300 1.66 0.34 21.50
N GLU A 301 1.57 -0.35 22.67
CA GLU A 301 0.31 -0.41 23.42
C GLU A 301 -0.20 1.00 23.74
N GLY A 302 -1.45 1.29 23.44
CA GLY A 302 -2.06 2.62 23.57
C GLY A 302 -1.76 3.59 22.43
N ALA A 303 -0.88 3.25 21.47
CA ALA A 303 -0.52 4.12 20.36
C ALA A 303 -1.72 4.35 19.42
N TYR A 304 -1.90 5.61 18.99
CA TYR A 304 -2.86 5.95 17.94
C TYR A 304 -2.26 5.70 16.56
N VAL A 305 -3.08 5.12 15.68
CA VAL A 305 -2.70 4.86 14.28
C VAL A 305 -3.85 5.26 13.37
N THR A 306 -3.58 6.12 12.41
CA THR A 306 -4.54 6.43 11.34
C THR A 306 -4.29 5.52 10.16
N GLY A 307 -5.33 4.87 9.63
CA GLY A 307 -5.27 3.95 8.51
C GLY A 307 -6.15 4.37 7.33
N TRP A 308 -5.90 3.80 6.15
CA TRP A 308 -6.81 3.95 4.99
C TRP A 308 -7.97 2.96 5.05
N TYR A 309 -7.75 1.81 5.68
CA TYR A 309 -8.62 0.65 5.62
C TYR A 309 -9.06 0.23 7.03
N PRO A 310 -10.12 -0.58 7.15
CA PRO A 310 -10.45 -1.23 8.42
C PRO A 310 -9.25 -2.00 8.98
N GLU A 311 -9.23 -2.20 10.28
CA GLU A 311 -8.22 -3.00 10.96
C GLU A 311 -8.12 -4.42 10.38
N ALA A 312 -6.93 -5.01 10.44
CA ALA A 312 -6.62 -6.27 9.75
C ALA A 312 -7.51 -7.46 10.14
N ASP A 313 -8.10 -7.42 11.33
CA ASP A 313 -9.03 -8.46 11.82
C ASP A 313 -10.49 -8.22 11.43
N ASP A 314 -10.82 -7.08 10.82
CA ASP A 314 -12.18 -6.79 10.38
C ASP A 314 -12.71 -7.88 9.42
N LYS A 315 -13.99 -8.15 9.53
CA LYS A 315 -14.67 -9.19 8.72
C LYS A 315 -14.63 -8.90 7.21
N SER A 316 -14.54 -7.63 6.82
CA SER A 316 -14.44 -7.23 5.40
C SER A 316 -13.22 -7.82 4.70
N TRP A 317 -12.17 -8.21 5.45
CA TRP A 317 -11.00 -8.89 4.91
C TRP A 317 -11.14 -10.42 4.76
N GLU A 318 -12.29 -11.02 5.11
CA GLU A 318 -12.45 -12.48 5.11
C GLU A 318 -12.20 -13.09 3.73
N SER A 319 -12.71 -12.48 2.66
CA SER A 319 -12.47 -12.94 1.29
C SER A 319 -10.98 -12.94 0.92
N MET A 320 -10.25 -11.88 1.27
CA MET A 320 -8.81 -11.81 1.03
C MET A 320 -8.06 -12.89 1.84
N ARG A 321 -8.35 -13.01 3.14
CA ARG A 321 -7.72 -14.02 3.99
C ARG A 321 -7.94 -15.44 3.48
N LYS A 322 -9.15 -15.75 2.98
CA LYS A 322 -9.46 -17.05 2.37
C LYS A 322 -8.60 -17.27 1.11
N VAL A 323 -8.54 -16.30 0.22
CA VAL A 323 -7.73 -16.40 -1.00
C VAL A 323 -6.25 -16.55 -0.69
N VAL A 324 -5.72 -15.79 0.26
CA VAL A 324 -4.32 -15.93 0.70
C VAL A 324 -4.05 -17.33 1.22
N LYS A 325 -4.92 -17.85 2.08
CA LYS A 325 -4.79 -19.22 2.64
C LYS A 325 -4.77 -20.30 1.54
N GLU A 326 -5.59 -20.16 0.50
CA GLU A 326 -5.79 -21.19 -0.53
C GLU A 326 -4.80 -21.05 -1.70
N HIS A 327 -4.35 -19.82 -2.03
CA HIS A 327 -3.62 -19.53 -3.27
C HIS A 327 -2.25 -18.88 -3.10
N ALA A 328 -1.84 -18.50 -1.88
CA ALA A 328 -0.49 -17.98 -1.66
C ALA A 328 0.58 -19.09 -1.58
N PHE A 329 0.19 -20.36 -1.41
CA PHE A 329 1.08 -21.53 -1.34
C PHE A 329 2.22 -21.36 -0.33
N ALA A 330 1.88 -20.87 0.87
CA ALA A 330 2.83 -20.60 1.95
C ALA A 330 3.92 -19.55 1.61
N ASP A 331 3.66 -18.69 0.63
CA ASP A 331 4.52 -17.52 0.39
C ASP A 331 4.37 -16.53 1.55
N ASN A 332 5.35 -16.51 2.46
CA ASN A 332 5.34 -15.69 3.67
C ASN A 332 5.46 -14.18 3.41
N ARG A 333 5.68 -13.75 2.16
CA ARG A 333 5.61 -12.34 1.76
C ARG A 333 4.16 -11.84 1.71
N VAL A 334 3.18 -12.76 1.56
CA VAL A 334 1.76 -12.42 1.49
C VAL A 334 1.15 -12.45 2.89
N ASP A 335 1.44 -11.42 3.67
CA ASP A 335 0.82 -11.22 4.97
C ASP A 335 -0.49 -10.43 4.81
N PRO A 336 -1.67 -11.00 5.12
CA PRO A 336 -2.95 -10.30 4.97
C PRO A 336 -3.10 -9.09 5.90
N THR A 337 -2.21 -8.93 6.88
CA THR A 337 -2.20 -7.76 7.77
C THR A 337 -1.28 -6.64 7.28
N ASP A 338 -0.51 -6.89 6.21
CA ASP A 338 0.36 -5.90 5.58
C ASP A 338 -0.44 -4.94 4.69
N THR A 339 -0.21 -3.64 4.86
CA THR A 339 -0.94 -2.59 4.14
C THR A 339 -0.71 -2.61 2.63
N GLY A 340 0.49 -3.00 2.19
CA GLY A 340 0.80 -3.15 0.77
C GLY A 340 0.02 -4.31 0.14
N VAL A 341 -0.04 -5.44 0.84
CA VAL A 341 -0.85 -6.61 0.45
C VAL A 341 -2.33 -6.22 0.37
N GLN A 342 -2.84 -5.49 1.37
CA GLN A 342 -4.21 -4.98 1.40
C GLN A 342 -4.51 -4.03 0.25
N THR A 343 -3.62 -3.07 -0.02
CA THR A 343 -3.75 -2.13 -1.15
C THR A 343 -3.77 -2.86 -2.48
N THR A 344 -2.89 -3.85 -2.66
CA THR A 344 -2.83 -4.65 -3.88
C THR A 344 -4.12 -5.46 -4.08
N TRP A 345 -4.65 -6.09 -3.03
CA TRP A 345 -5.95 -6.78 -3.09
C TRP A 345 -7.07 -5.86 -3.58
N ILE A 346 -7.17 -4.65 -3.03
CA ILE A 346 -8.18 -3.66 -3.41
C ILE A 346 -7.98 -3.23 -4.87
N ALA A 347 -6.74 -2.92 -5.28
CA ALA A 347 -6.43 -2.51 -6.64
C ALA A 347 -6.80 -3.58 -7.68
N TYR A 348 -6.52 -4.85 -7.39
CA TYR A 348 -6.92 -5.96 -8.25
C TYR A 348 -8.43 -6.22 -8.23
N THR A 349 -9.12 -5.92 -7.13
CA THR A 349 -10.58 -5.94 -7.06
C THR A 349 -11.18 -4.87 -7.98
N VAL A 350 -10.57 -3.67 -8.03
CA VAL A 350 -10.93 -2.63 -9.00
C VAL A 350 -10.74 -3.13 -10.43
N LEU A 351 -9.54 -3.64 -10.75
CA LEU A 351 -9.24 -4.16 -12.09
C LEU A 351 -10.25 -5.23 -12.52
N LYS A 352 -10.54 -6.18 -11.61
CA LYS A 352 -11.49 -7.27 -11.88
C LYS A 352 -12.87 -6.73 -12.26
N GLN A 353 -13.45 -5.85 -11.44
CA GLN A 353 -14.77 -5.30 -11.69
C GLN A 353 -14.82 -4.43 -12.96
N VAL A 354 -13.75 -3.70 -13.25
CA VAL A 354 -13.65 -2.93 -14.49
C VAL A 354 -13.64 -3.85 -15.70
N ILE A 355 -12.82 -4.91 -15.71
CA ILE A 355 -12.78 -5.87 -16.84
C ILE A 355 -14.14 -6.54 -17.02
N GLU A 356 -14.80 -6.99 -15.95
CA GLU A 356 -16.13 -7.59 -15.98
C GLU A 356 -17.19 -6.63 -16.55
N SER A 357 -17.02 -5.31 -16.34
CA SER A 357 -17.94 -4.30 -16.87
C SER A 357 -17.77 -4.01 -18.38
N LEU A 358 -16.63 -4.42 -18.95
CA LEU A 358 -16.35 -4.16 -20.38
C LEU A 358 -17.10 -5.10 -21.32
N ASP A 359 -17.41 -6.33 -20.88
CA ASP A 359 -18.01 -7.41 -21.72
C ASP A 359 -17.38 -7.46 -23.14
N ALA A 360 -16.06 -7.59 -23.18
CA ALA A 360 -15.31 -7.43 -24.42
C ALA A 360 -14.34 -8.59 -24.62
N ASP A 361 -14.21 -9.08 -25.85
CA ASP A 361 -13.26 -10.14 -26.20
C ASP A 361 -11.79 -9.71 -26.08
N THR A 362 -11.52 -8.41 -26.16
CA THR A 362 -10.18 -7.81 -26.04
C THR A 362 -10.19 -6.66 -25.03
N VAL A 363 -9.39 -6.78 -23.99
CA VAL A 363 -9.18 -5.74 -22.98
C VAL A 363 -7.94 -4.92 -23.35
N THR A 364 -8.11 -3.59 -23.44
CA THR A 364 -7.04 -2.63 -23.76
C THR A 364 -6.93 -1.56 -22.69
N SER A 365 -5.76 -0.90 -22.60
CA SER A 365 -5.57 0.26 -21.70
C SER A 365 -6.64 1.34 -21.93
N ALA A 366 -6.95 1.66 -23.19
CA ALA A 366 -7.94 2.67 -23.55
C ALA A 366 -9.35 2.30 -23.04
N ARG A 367 -9.76 1.03 -23.14
CA ARG A 367 -11.08 0.58 -22.64
C ARG A 367 -11.14 0.63 -21.10
N ILE A 368 -10.06 0.24 -20.43
CA ILE A 368 -9.97 0.33 -18.96
C ILE A 368 -10.08 1.80 -18.53
N THR A 369 -9.27 2.69 -19.13
CA THR A 369 -9.30 4.13 -18.87
C THR A 369 -10.70 4.70 -19.12
N GLN A 370 -11.32 4.37 -20.27
CA GLN A 370 -12.66 4.83 -20.61
C GLN A 370 -13.69 4.37 -19.56
N ALA A 371 -13.66 3.12 -19.14
CA ALA A 371 -14.59 2.60 -18.12
C ALA A 371 -14.45 3.35 -16.80
N LEU A 372 -13.22 3.57 -16.34
CA LEU A 372 -12.94 4.29 -15.10
C LEU A 372 -13.38 5.76 -15.19
N ASP A 373 -13.09 6.46 -16.28
CA ASP A 373 -13.43 7.87 -16.47
C ASP A 373 -14.93 8.09 -16.71
N HIS A 374 -15.66 7.09 -17.23
CA HIS A 374 -17.10 7.16 -17.51
C HIS A 374 -17.97 6.56 -16.39
N GLY A 375 -17.42 6.37 -15.22
CA GLY A 375 -18.17 6.14 -14.00
C GLY A 375 -18.36 4.68 -13.60
N ALA A 376 -17.45 3.78 -13.98
CA ALA A 376 -17.41 2.46 -13.38
C ALA A 376 -17.37 2.60 -11.86
N ARG A 377 -18.42 2.16 -11.18
CA ARG A 377 -18.54 2.16 -9.73
C ARG A 377 -18.02 0.84 -9.20
N VAL A 378 -17.05 0.91 -8.32
CA VAL A 378 -16.40 -0.25 -7.72
C VAL A 378 -16.76 -0.36 -6.26
N GLU A 379 -17.24 -1.55 -5.86
CA GLU A 379 -17.53 -1.90 -4.49
C GLU A 379 -16.44 -2.83 -3.96
N THR A 380 -15.80 -2.44 -2.87
CA THR A 380 -14.68 -3.19 -2.29
C THR A 380 -15.08 -4.08 -1.12
N GLY A 381 -16.38 -4.30 -0.90
CA GLY A 381 -16.87 -5.10 0.23
C GLY A 381 -16.68 -4.44 1.59
N GLY A 382 -16.65 -3.10 1.63
CA GLY A 382 -16.47 -2.32 2.86
C GLY A 382 -15.00 -2.04 3.22
N LEU A 383 -14.04 -2.42 2.37
CA LEU A 383 -12.62 -2.10 2.56
C LEU A 383 -12.30 -0.64 2.27
N THR A 384 -13.10 -0.01 1.42
CA THR A 384 -13.13 1.44 1.18
C THR A 384 -14.57 1.86 1.03
N PRO A 385 -14.91 3.17 1.10
CA PRO A 385 -16.13 3.66 0.48
C PRO A 385 -16.18 3.27 -1.00
N PRO A 386 -17.36 3.26 -1.65
CA PRO A 386 -17.46 3.01 -3.09
C PRO A 386 -16.54 3.93 -3.88
N LEU A 387 -15.83 3.39 -4.88
CA LEU A 387 -14.87 4.12 -5.68
C LEU A 387 -15.45 4.44 -7.06
N ARG A 388 -15.29 5.68 -7.51
CA ARG A 388 -15.66 6.16 -8.84
C ARG A 388 -14.78 7.37 -9.19
N TRP A 389 -14.23 7.41 -10.41
CA TRP A 389 -13.26 8.45 -10.80
C TRP A 389 -13.82 9.45 -11.82
N MET A 390 -15.12 9.70 -11.77
CA MET A 390 -15.70 10.78 -12.57
C MET A 390 -15.28 12.15 -12.03
N TYR A 391 -15.33 13.16 -12.87
CA TYR A 391 -14.90 14.51 -12.50
C TYR A 391 -15.59 15.03 -11.24
N GLU A 392 -16.87 14.76 -11.06
CA GLU A 392 -17.63 15.17 -9.86
C GLU A 392 -17.27 14.44 -8.57
N ASP A 393 -16.58 13.28 -8.66
CA ASP A 393 -16.16 12.51 -7.50
C ASP A 393 -14.76 12.90 -7.03
N LEU A 394 -14.03 13.64 -7.87
CA LEU A 394 -12.69 14.11 -7.53
C LEU A 394 -12.76 15.15 -6.42
N LEU A 395 -11.90 15.03 -5.41
CA LEU A 395 -11.93 15.88 -4.22
C LEU A 395 -11.76 17.39 -4.52
N GLY A 396 -11.16 17.74 -5.66
CA GLY A 396 -10.88 19.14 -6.00
C GLY A 396 -9.79 19.78 -5.15
N ALA A 397 -8.99 19.00 -4.43
CA ALA A 397 -7.82 19.48 -3.72
C ALA A 397 -6.72 19.82 -4.74
N PRO A 398 -6.16 21.07 -4.73
CA PRO A 398 -5.24 21.51 -5.80
C PRO A 398 -4.00 20.64 -5.97
N ASP A 399 -3.44 20.14 -4.87
CA ASP A 399 -2.24 19.33 -4.87
C ASP A 399 -2.54 17.82 -5.06
N PHE A 400 -3.83 17.42 -4.98
CA PHE A 400 -4.26 16.02 -5.02
C PHE A 400 -5.57 15.86 -5.81
N PRO A 401 -5.63 16.34 -7.07
CA PRO A 401 -6.89 16.41 -7.83
C PRO A 401 -7.49 15.04 -8.17
N ARG A 402 -6.71 13.95 -8.06
CA ARG A 402 -7.18 12.59 -8.39
C ARG A 402 -7.71 11.81 -7.19
N ILE A 403 -7.73 12.39 -5.97
CA ILE A 403 -8.32 11.72 -4.80
C ILE A 403 -9.84 11.60 -4.99
N VAL A 404 -10.34 10.38 -4.93
CA VAL A 404 -11.78 10.04 -4.86
C VAL A 404 -12.13 9.43 -3.50
N ASN A 405 -11.16 8.78 -2.85
CA ASN A 405 -11.32 8.23 -1.51
C ASN A 405 -10.49 9.05 -0.51
N HIS A 406 -11.13 9.96 0.16
CA HIS A 406 -10.56 10.79 1.23
C HIS A 406 -10.98 10.33 2.63
N ALA A 407 -11.38 9.07 2.75
CA ALA A 407 -11.75 8.45 4.01
C ALA A 407 -10.55 7.77 4.67
N VAL A 408 -10.50 7.85 5.99
CA VAL A 408 -9.50 7.19 6.84
C VAL A 408 -10.19 6.46 8.00
N THR A 409 -9.47 5.58 8.69
CA THR A 409 -9.91 4.92 9.92
C THR A 409 -9.06 5.39 11.09
N PHE A 410 -9.68 5.60 12.24
CA PHE A 410 -8.97 5.89 13.49
C PHE A 410 -8.83 4.60 14.28
N GLN A 411 -7.59 4.20 14.52
CA GLN A 411 -7.23 2.95 15.17
C GLN A 411 -6.38 3.24 16.41
N VAL A 412 -6.35 2.27 17.32
CA VAL A 412 -5.52 2.29 18.52
C VAL A 412 -5.02 0.89 18.80
N VAL A 413 -3.80 0.80 19.32
CA VAL A 413 -3.24 -0.49 19.76
C VAL A 413 -3.80 -0.84 21.13
N ARG A 414 -4.52 -1.96 21.23
CA ARG A 414 -5.03 -2.50 22.50
C ARG A 414 -4.78 -4.00 22.56
N LYS A 415 -4.17 -4.46 23.65
CA LYS A 415 -3.83 -5.87 23.88
C LYS A 415 -3.03 -6.48 22.70
N GLY A 416 -2.09 -5.69 22.17
CA GLY A 416 -1.27 -6.10 21.05
C GLY A 416 -1.97 -6.17 19.68
N ARG A 417 -3.15 -5.59 19.56
CA ARG A 417 -3.92 -5.56 18.30
C ARG A 417 -4.26 -4.14 17.90
N LEU A 418 -4.20 -3.86 16.61
CA LEU A 418 -4.82 -2.66 16.04
C LEU A 418 -6.33 -2.88 16.02
N VAL A 419 -7.05 -2.03 16.73
CA VAL A 419 -8.51 -2.07 16.79
C VAL A 419 -9.07 -0.69 16.47
N ALA A 420 -10.31 -0.63 16.00
CA ALA A 420 -10.99 0.63 15.76
C ALA A 420 -11.06 1.46 17.06
N GLN A 421 -10.55 2.69 17.04
CA GLN A 421 -10.81 3.68 18.07
C GLN A 421 -12.23 4.24 17.90
N LYS A 422 -12.62 4.44 16.65
CA LYS A 422 -13.95 4.87 16.21
C LYS A 422 -14.42 3.98 15.08
N PRO A 423 -15.64 3.42 15.15
CA PRO A 423 -16.16 2.58 14.08
C PRO A 423 -16.29 3.30 12.73
N GLY A 424 -15.97 2.62 11.64
CA GLY A 424 -16.16 3.10 10.29
C GLY A 424 -15.13 4.13 9.82
N PHE A 425 -15.46 4.76 8.71
CA PHE A 425 -14.60 5.74 8.05
C PHE A 425 -14.85 7.16 8.56
N VAL A 426 -13.79 7.95 8.57
CA VAL A 426 -13.78 9.38 8.86
C VAL A 426 -13.43 10.14 7.60
N ASP A 427 -14.30 11.03 7.15
CA ASP A 427 -14.08 11.91 6.00
C ASP A 427 -13.12 13.05 6.34
N VAL A 428 -11.98 13.08 5.63
CA VAL A 428 -10.98 14.17 5.77
C VAL A 428 -10.97 15.12 4.57
N GLY A 429 -11.85 14.92 3.59
CA GLY A 429 -11.94 15.74 2.38
C GLY A 429 -12.06 17.23 2.68
N PRO A 430 -12.96 17.67 3.58
CA PRO A 430 -13.08 19.08 3.96
C PRO A 430 -11.80 19.68 4.58
N THR A 431 -10.91 18.85 5.11
CA THR A 431 -9.62 19.29 5.68
C THR A 431 -8.58 19.52 4.57
N LEU A 432 -8.64 18.72 3.50
CA LEU A 432 -7.71 18.80 2.36
C LEU A 432 -8.10 19.91 1.35
N THR A 433 -9.39 20.27 1.27
CA THR A 433 -9.89 21.30 0.35
C THR A 433 -9.85 22.72 0.89
N ASN A 434 -9.84 22.89 2.22
CA ASN A 434 -9.76 24.19 2.84
C ASN A 434 -8.34 24.76 2.65
N ARG A 435 -8.24 25.77 1.79
CA ARG A 435 -7.08 26.65 1.73
C ARG A 435 -7.11 27.51 3.01
N GLY A 436 -6.30 27.14 4.01
CA GLY A 436 -6.10 27.94 5.21
C GLY A 436 -5.24 29.16 4.91
#